data_67abdd961abf2529cdfc6a45b28472d3
#
_entry.id   67abdd961abf2529cdfc6a45b28472d3
#
_cell.length_a   1.000
_cell.length_b   1.000
_cell.length_c   1.000
_cell.angle_alpha   90.00
_cell.angle_beta   90.00
_cell.angle_gamma   90.00
#
_symmetry.space_group_name_H-M   'P 1'
#
loop_
_entity.id
_entity.type
_entity.pdbx_description
1 polymer ?
#
loop_
_entity_poly.entity_id
_entity_poly.type
_entity_poly.pdbx_seq_one_letter_code
_entity_poly.pdbx_strand_id
1 'polypeptide(L)'
;ARRAGNVTASLAALEYTEMLRLLEKRGWKKAASQTPLEFAAAIPSADVSAPVARLTEMYQSARFGSHPAPIEQMSSLLRSIRELLRSRKPALR
;
A
#
# COMPACT_ATOMS: atom_id res chain seq x y z
N ALA A 1 3.74 -7.14 -28.34
CA ALA A 1 4.57 -7.59 -27.23
C ALA A 1 4.23 -6.85 -25.95
N ARG A 2 4.16 -7.59 -24.89
CA ARG A 2 3.89 -6.99 -23.62
C ARG A 2 5.16 -6.39 -23.06
N ARG A 3 5.04 -5.20 -22.63
CA ARG A 3 6.18 -4.59 -21.97
C ARG A 3 6.22 -5.01 -20.53
N ALA A 4 7.44 -5.21 -20.04
CA ALA A 4 7.62 -5.55 -18.63
C ALA A 4 7.00 -4.49 -17.73
N GLY A 5 7.03 -3.22 -18.17
CA GLY A 5 6.45 -2.16 -17.38
C GLY A 5 4.96 -2.32 -17.15
N ASN A 6 4.23 -2.79 -18.17
CA ASN A 6 2.80 -3.02 -17.99
C ASN A 6 2.54 -4.12 -16.99
N VAL A 7 3.34 -5.18 -17.03
CA VAL A 7 3.17 -6.29 -16.12
C VAL A 7 3.44 -5.84 -14.69
N THR A 8 4.54 -5.12 -14.48
CA THR A 8 4.88 -4.70 -13.13
C THR A 8 3.89 -3.67 -12.60
N ALA A 9 3.33 -2.82 -13.47
CA ALA A 9 2.31 -1.88 -13.03
C ALA A 9 1.07 -2.62 -12.53
N SER A 10 0.68 -3.70 -13.22
CA SER A 10 -0.46 -4.50 -12.80
C SER A 10 -0.18 -5.19 -11.46
N LEU A 11 1.04 -5.73 -11.30
CA LEU A 11 1.41 -6.36 -10.04
C LEU A 11 1.44 -5.35 -8.92
N ALA A 12 1.96 -4.14 -9.21
CA ALA A 12 1.99 -3.09 -8.20
C ALA A 12 0.56 -2.72 -7.77
N ALA A 13 -0.35 -2.67 -8.72
CA ALA A 13 -1.74 -2.36 -8.40
C ALA A 13 -2.35 -3.43 -7.51
N LEU A 14 -2.01 -4.69 -7.76
CA LEU A 14 -2.51 -5.77 -6.91
C LEU A 14 -1.98 -5.65 -5.50
N GLU A 15 -0.69 -5.34 -5.35
CA GLU A 15 -0.11 -5.17 -4.02
C GLU A 15 -0.76 -4.01 -3.30
N TYR A 16 -0.96 -2.90 -4.01
CA TYR A 16 -1.58 -1.73 -3.41
C TYR A 16 -3.02 -2.04 -2.98
N THR A 17 -3.78 -2.71 -3.85
CA THR A 17 -5.17 -3.06 -3.55
C THR A 17 -5.25 -3.97 -2.34
N GLU A 18 -4.34 -4.93 -2.25
CA GLU A 18 -4.32 -5.82 -1.09
C GLU A 18 -4.03 -5.04 0.19
N MET A 19 -3.12 -4.06 0.11
CA MET A 19 -2.84 -3.23 1.26
C MET A 19 -4.09 -2.49 1.71
N LEU A 20 -4.82 -1.90 0.76
CA LEU A 20 -6.05 -1.18 1.11
C LEU A 20 -7.05 -2.11 1.78
N ARG A 21 -7.14 -3.34 1.29
CA ARG A 21 -8.07 -4.31 1.85
C ARG A 21 -7.71 -4.64 3.30
N LEU A 22 -6.41 -4.81 3.57
CA LEU A 22 -5.95 -5.10 4.92
C LEU A 22 -6.25 -3.93 5.86
N LEU A 23 -6.04 -2.71 5.38
CA LEU A 23 -6.28 -1.53 6.19
C LEU A 23 -7.77 -1.34 6.45
N GLU A 24 -8.60 -1.63 5.45
CA GLU A 24 -10.04 -1.49 5.63
C GLU A 24 -10.56 -2.44 6.70
N LYS A 25 -9.98 -3.62 6.79
CA LYS A 25 -10.37 -4.56 7.83
C LYS A 25 -10.08 -4.02 9.22
N ARG A 26 -9.18 -3.07 9.32
CA ARG A 26 -8.87 -2.44 10.59
C ARG A 26 -9.62 -1.13 10.79
N GLY A 27 -10.54 -0.82 9.90
CA GLY A 27 -11.34 0.38 10.04
C GLY A 27 -10.79 1.60 9.34
N TRP A 28 -9.69 1.44 8.61
CA TRP A 28 -9.06 2.56 7.89
C TRP A 28 -9.39 2.42 6.41
N LYS A 29 -10.43 3.10 5.99
CA LYS A 29 -10.90 3.00 4.61
C LYS A 29 -10.61 4.30 3.89
N LYS A 30 -10.03 4.18 2.71
CA LYS A 30 -9.73 5.35 1.89
C LYS A 30 -11.04 5.89 1.30
N ALA A 31 -11.26 7.18 1.46
CA ALA A 31 -12.41 7.83 0.83
C ALA A 31 -12.13 8.04 -0.66
N ALA A 32 -13.20 8.07 -1.44
CA ALA A 32 -13.05 8.27 -2.88
C ALA A 32 -12.40 9.61 -3.20
N SER A 33 -12.61 10.60 -2.35
CA SER A 33 -12.05 11.94 -2.57
C SER A 33 -10.61 12.07 -2.11
N GLN A 34 -10.08 11.08 -1.40
CA GLN A 34 -8.69 11.13 -0.94
C GLN A 34 -7.75 10.60 -2.02
N THR A 35 -6.61 11.27 -2.19
CA THR A 35 -5.56 10.68 -2.97
C THR A 35 -4.90 9.56 -2.15
N PRO A 36 -4.19 8.64 -2.81
CA PRO A 36 -3.51 7.58 -2.06
C PRO A 36 -2.57 8.09 -0.97
N LEU A 37 -1.81 9.14 -1.26
CA LEU A 37 -0.89 9.67 -0.26
C LEU A 37 -1.62 10.41 0.85
N GLU A 38 -2.73 11.07 0.53
CA GLU A 38 -3.55 11.69 1.57
C GLU A 38 -4.09 10.65 2.53
N PHE A 39 -4.51 9.51 1.98
CA PHE A 39 -5.01 8.44 2.84
C PHE A 39 -3.90 7.92 3.74
N ALA A 40 -2.70 7.70 3.17
CA ALA A 40 -1.58 7.21 3.97
C ALA A 40 -1.27 8.17 5.12
N ALA A 41 -1.28 9.48 4.83
CA ALA A 41 -0.97 10.47 5.84
C ALA A 41 -2.06 10.54 6.92
N ALA A 42 -3.27 10.14 6.59
CA ALA A 42 -4.39 10.22 7.53
C ALA A 42 -4.42 9.05 8.52
N ILE A 43 -3.61 8.00 8.28
CA ILE A 43 -3.57 6.86 9.19
C ILE A 43 -2.99 7.33 10.52
N PRO A 44 -3.73 7.13 11.63
CA PRO A 44 -3.31 7.70 12.91
C PRO A 44 -2.10 7.04 13.55
N SER A 45 -1.74 5.85 13.10
CA SER A 45 -0.58 5.16 13.65
C SER A 45 0.64 5.44 12.77
N ALA A 46 1.66 6.09 13.33
CA ALA A 46 2.86 6.38 12.58
C ALA A 46 3.57 5.10 12.13
N ASP A 47 3.50 4.06 12.96
CA ASP A 47 4.13 2.78 12.61
C ASP A 47 3.54 2.20 11.34
N VAL A 48 2.24 2.38 11.15
CA VAL A 48 1.57 1.85 9.97
C VAL A 48 1.63 2.85 8.83
N SER A 49 1.49 4.14 9.13
CA SER A 49 1.46 5.17 8.10
C SER A 49 2.74 5.19 7.27
N ALA A 50 3.88 5.04 7.90
CA ALA A 50 5.16 5.14 7.19
C ALA A 50 5.30 4.06 6.11
N PRO A 51 5.13 2.78 6.41
CA PRO A 51 5.25 1.78 5.34
C PRO A 51 4.12 1.86 4.33
N VAL A 52 2.93 2.29 4.75
CA VAL A 52 1.82 2.48 3.81
C VAL A 52 2.18 3.58 2.81
N ALA A 53 2.77 4.67 3.28
CA ALA A 53 3.17 5.74 2.38
C ALA A 53 4.24 5.27 1.41
N ARG A 54 5.20 4.48 1.89
CA ARG A 54 6.26 3.98 1.01
C ARG A 54 5.70 3.08 -0.08
N LEU A 55 4.82 2.17 0.29
CA LEU A 55 4.23 1.28 -0.71
C LEU A 55 3.41 2.07 -1.70
N THR A 56 2.69 3.08 -1.21
CA THR A 56 1.90 3.94 -2.07
C THR A 56 2.78 4.68 -3.07
N GLU A 57 3.92 5.20 -2.61
CA GLU A 57 4.83 5.90 -3.51
C GLU A 57 5.37 4.97 -4.59
N MET A 58 5.69 3.74 -4.21
CA MET A 58 6.17 2.77 -5.19
C MET A 58 5.09 2.45 -6.21
N TYR A 59 3.85 2.30 -5.75
CA TYR A 59 2.73 2.05 -6.64
C TYR A 59 2.54 3.20 -7.62
N GLN A 60 2.57 4.43 -7.12
CA GLN A 60 2.37 5.57 -8.00
C GLN A 60 3.51 5.76 -8.98
N SER A 61 4.72 5.50 -8.52
CA SER A 61 5.88 5.58 -9.41
C SER A 61 5.76 4.56 -10.54
N ALA A 62 5.32 3.35 -10.22
CA ALA A 62 5.15 2.32 -11.24
C ALA A 62 4.02 2.68 -12.19
N ARG A 63 2.96 3.30 -11.68
CA ARG A 63 1.80 3.61 -12.50
C ARG A 63 2.07 4.76 -13.46
N PHE A 64 2.79 5.77 -12.99
CA PHE A 64 3.00 7.00 -13.76
C PHE A 64 4.40 7.16 -14.28
N GLY A 65 5.34 6.36 -13.80
CA GLY A 65 6.70 6.45 -14.24
C GLY A 65 7.03 5.46 -15.33
N SER A 66 8.24 5.53 -15.82
CA SER A 66 8.71 4.65 -16.88
C SER A 66 9.51 3.49 -16.32
N HIS A 67 9.72 3.42 -15.03
CA HIS A 67 10.53 2.38 -14.42
C HIS A 67 9.65 1.23 -13.93
N PRO A 68 10.16 0.00 -13.97
CA PRO A 68 9.41 -1.12 -13.40
C PRO A 68 9.21 -0.94 -11.90
N ALA A 69 8.12 -1.46 -11.41
CA ALA A 69 7.84 -1.40 -9.99
C ALA A 69 8.80 -2.33 -9.24
N PRO A 70 9.27 -1.91 -8.05
CA PRO A 70 10.10 -2.78 -7.21
C PRO A 70 9.21 -3.78 -6.46
N ILE A 71 8.71 -4.77 -7.18
CA ILE A 71 7.70 -5.67 -6.65
C ILE A 71 8.16 -6.39 -5.40
N GLU A 72 9.42 -6.83 -5.36
CA GLU A 72 9.90 -7.53 -4.18
C GLU A 72 9.88 -6.64 -2.96
N GLN A 73 10.25 -5.37 -3.14
CA GLN A 73 10.21 -4.42 -2.03
C GLN A 73 8.77 -4.16 -1.61
N MET A 74 7.88 -4.04 -2.59
CA MET A 74 6.47 -3.83 -2.27
C MET A 74 5.89 -5.01 -1.52
N SER A 75 6.21 -6.22 -1.94
CA SER A 75 5.75 -7.42 -1.25
C SER A 75 6.29 -7.47 0.17
N SER A 76 7.55 -7.09 0.34
CA SER A 76 8.16 -7.06 1.65
C SER A 76 7.48 -6.04 2.56
N LEU A 77 7.18 -4.87 2.01
CA LEU A 77 6.46 -3.84 2.76
C LEU A 77 5.06 -4.32 3.13
N LEU A 78 4.40 -4.97 2.19
CA LEU A 78 3.05 -5.47 2.46
C LEU A 78 3.09 -6.51 3.59
N ARG A 79 4.09 -7.36 3.58
CA ARG A 79 4.26 -8.33 4.65
C ARG A 79 4.47 -7.64 5.98
N SER A 80 5.30 -6.60 6.00
CA SER A 80 5.54 -5.84 7.22
C SER A 80 4.26 -5.18 7.71
N ILE A 81 3.48 -4.60 6.80
CA ILE A 81 2.23 -3.98 7.17
C ILE A 81 1.28 -5.03 7.76
N ARG A 82 1.21 -6.19 7.12
CA ARG A 82 0.35 -7.27 7.62
C ARG A 82 0.76 -7.68 9.04
N GLU A 83 2.06 -7.78 9.27
CA GLU A 83 2.54 -8.14 10.60
C GLU A 83 2.21 -7.06 11.63
N LEU A 84 2.40 -5.80 11.25
CA LEU A 84 2.06 -4.70 12.15
C LEU A 84 0.58 -4.73 12.52
N LEU A 85 -0.26 -4.96 11.53
CA LEU A 85 -1.71 -4.99 11.79
C LEU A 85 -2.08 -6.19 12.64
N ARG A 86 -1.43 -7.31 12.41
CA ARG A 86 -1.72 -8.51 13.18
C ARG A 86 -1.32 -8.35 14.63
N SER A 87 -0.19 -7.72 14.88
CA SER A 87 0.33 -7.61 16.23
C SER A 87 -0.33 -6.48 17.01
N ARG A 88 -1.05 -5.57 16.33
CA ARG A 88 -1.76 -4.53 17.03
C ARG A 88 -3.03 -5.10 17.66
N LYS A 89 -3.24 -4.79 18.91
CA LYS A 89 -4.49 -5.16 19.54
C LYS A 89 -5.59 -4.26 19.06
N PRO A 90 -6.79 -4.80 18.84
CA PRO A 90 -7.92 -3.93 18.55
C PRO A 90 -8.13 -2.99 19.73
N ALA A 91 -8.57 -1.85 19.41
CA ALA A 91 -8.85 -0.91 20.48
C ALA A 91 -9.98 -1.41 21.31
N LEU A 92 -10.24 -2.22 21.68
CA LEU A 92 -11.25 -2.80 22.28
C LEU A 92 -11.29 -3.10 23.50
N ARG A 93 -11.11 -2.95 23.45
CA ARG A 93 -11.06 -3.24 24.26
C ARG A 93 -11.28 -2.96 24.71
#